data_7532ea89964b70786cc5b9508b84a6b7
#
_entry.id   7532ea89964b70786cc5b9508b84a6b7
#
_cell.length_a   1.000
_cell.length_b   1.000
_cell.length_c   1.000
_cell.angle_alpha   90.00
_cell.angle_beta   90.00
_cell.angle_gamma   90.00
#
_symmetry.space_group_name_H-M   'P 1'
#
loop_
_entity.id
_entity.type
_entity.pdbx_description
1 polymer ?
#
loop_
_entity_poly.entity_id
_entity_poly.type
_entity_poly.pdbx_seq_one_letter_code
_entity_poly.pdbx_strand_id
1 'polypeptide(L)'
;MAALFTGKGDGGTTKLFDSPQGVRITKSSAVFECLGQLDELNTLVGWCKVACPEDFQIGEQQCKKLLHNVQDHLFTIQAEVAGAPKFVPQSSVEELSARINNIEKELPEIKTFFVPGGNEFSARLDITRAVSRRTERRLVTLHESGERSVSESSRAYANRLSSLFYALTRLVNHRADIAEVPPAYKDQ
;
A
#
# COMPACT_ATOMS: atom_id res chain seq x y z
N MET A 1 27.12 18.61 -0.81
CA MET A 1 25.65 18.37 -0.95
C MET A 1 25.43 17.36 -2.06
N ALA A 2 24.56 16.38 -1.87
CA ALA A 2 24.16 15.50 -2.97
C ALA A 2 23.38 16.31 -4.01
N ALA A 3 23.72 16.16 -5.31
CA ALA A 3 22.95 16.79 -6.38
C ALA A 3 21.56 16.15 -6.48
N LEU A 4 20.53 16.98 -6.73
CA LEU A 4 19.15 16.50 -6.93
C LEU A 4 19.02 15.58 -8.14
N PHE A 5 19.87 15.71 -9.13
CA PHE A 5 19.94 14.84 -10.31
C PHE A 5 21.40 14.70 -10.78
N THR A 6 21.69 13.64 -11.50
CA THR A 6 23.05 13.35 -12.01
C THR A 6 23.12 13.22 -13.52
N GLY A 7 21.99 13.19 -14.24
CA GLY A 7 21.89 12.90 -15.67
C GLY A 7 22.26 11.47 -16.09
N LYS A 8 22.84 10.66 -15.17
CA LYS A 8 23.30 9.29 -15.49
C LYS A 8 22.18 8.33 -15.88
N GLY A 9 20.92 8.70 -15.63
CA GLY A 9 19.75 7.91 -15.95
C GLY A 9 19.06 8.25 -17.26
N ASP A 10 19.54 9.26 -18.00
CA ASP A 10 18.88 9.78 -19.20
C ASP A 10 18.87 8.76 -20.35
N GLY A 11 19.85 7.86 -20.40
CA GLY A 11 19.88 6.73 -21.33
C GLY A 11 18.95 5.55 -20.96
N GLY A 12 17.96 5.73 -20.09
CA GLY A 12 16.94 4.73 -19.77
C GLY A 12 17.44 3.59 -18.86
N THR A 13 18.60 3.74 -18.23
CA THR A 13 19.17 2.74 -17.31
C THR A 13 19.46 3.32 -15.94
N THR A 14 19.47 2.46 -14.91
CA THR A 14 19.81 2.85 -13.54
C THR A 14 20.46 1.68 -12.79
N LYS A 15 20.71 1.84 -11.50
CA LYS A 15 21.29 0.81 -10.62
C LYS A 15 20.30 0.47 -9.51
N LEU A 16 20.36 -0.78 -9.04
CA LEU A 16 19.77 -1.22 -7.80
C LEU A 16 20.82 -1.22 -6.68
N PHE A 17 20.37 -1.42 -5.45
CA PHE A 17 21.25 -1.45 -4.28
C PHE A 17 22.34 -2.54 -4.41
N ASP A 18 21.98 -3.72 -4.90
CA ASP A 18 22.83 -4.88 -5.08
C ASP A 18 23.49 -4.98 -6.47
N SER A 19 23.34 -3.96 -7.32
CA SER A 19 23.96 -3.97 -8.66
C SER A 19 25.48 -4.00 -8.55
N PRO A 20 26.18 -4.95 -9.21
CA PRO A 20 27.63 -4.93 -9.29
C PRO A 20 28.17 -3.61 -9.85
N GLN A 21 29.43 -3.29 -9.52
CA GLN A 21 30.05 -2.07 -10.02
C GLN A 21 30.06 -2.07 -11.56
N GLY A 22 29.60 -0.98 -12.16
CA GLY A 22 29.52 -0.83 -13.62
C GLY A 22 28.26 -1.40 -14.26
N VAL A 23 27.54 -2.29 -13.59
CA VAL A 23 26.29 -2.88 -14.11
C VAL A 23 25.12 -1.91 -13.94
N ARG A 24 24.39 -1.72 -15.01
CA ARG A 24 23.17 -0.91 -15.04
C ARG A 24 22.04 -1.74 -15.62
N ILE A 25 20.83 -1.52 -15.13
CA ILE A 25 19.61 -2.24 -15.48
C ILE A 25 18.67 -1.28 -16.21
N THR A 26 17.96 -1.76 -17.22
CA THR A 26 16.96 -0.96 -17.90
C THR A 26 15.82 -0.56 -16.95
N LYS A 27 15.37 0.68 -17.03
CA LYS A 27 14.24 1.19 -16.27
C LYS A 27 12.91 0.52 -16.64
N SER A 28 12.86 -0.19 -17.77
CA SER A 28 11.68 -0.96 -18.22
C SER A 28 11.61 -2.38 -17.65
N SER A 29 12.55 -2.79 -16.77
CA SER A 29 12.50 -4.11 -16.12
C SER A 29 11.36 -4.19 -15.10
N ALA A 30 10.88 -5.41 -14.81
CA ALA A 30 9.79 -5.65 -13.86
C ALA A 30 10.13 -5.15 -12.44
N VAL A 31 11.41 -5.14 -12.06
CA VAL A 31 11.87 -4.59 -10.77
C VAL A 31 11.54 -3.10 -10.65
N PHE A 32 11.85 -2.28 -11.68
CA PHE A 32 11.57 -0.85 -11.63
C PHE A 32 10.08 -0.53 -11.78
N GLU A 33 9.33 -1.32 -12.53
CA GLU A 33 7.88 -1.23 -12.57
C GLU A 33 7.28 -1.50 -11.18
N CYS A 34 7.78 -2.50 -10.46
CA CYS A 34 7.35 -2.82 -9.10
C CYS A 34 7.74 -1.71 -8.11
N LEU A 35 8.97 -1.19 -8.18
CA LEU A 35 9.42 -0.07 -7.35
C LEU A 35 8.58 1.19 -7.59
N GLY A 36 8.25 1.50 -8.84
CA GLY A 36 7.38 2.62 -9.19
C GLY A 36 5.96 2.47 -8.62
N GLN A 37 5.39 1.25 -8.66
CA GLN A 37 4.08 0.99 -8.06
C GLN A 37 4.10 1.08 -6.53
N LEU A 38 5.18 0.66 -5.87
CA LEU A 38 5.36 0.81 -4.43
C LEU A 38 5.48 2.29 -4.04
N ASP A 39 6.17 3.10 -4.84
CA ASP A 39 6.33 4.53 -4.62
C ASP A 39 4.99 5.26 -4.80
N GLU A 40 4.23 4.95 -5.87
CA GLU A 40 2.88 5.47 -6.09
C GLU A 40 1.97 5.16 -4.88
N LEU A 41 1.97 3.91 -4.41
CA LEU A 41 1.19 3.50 -3.25
C LEU A 41 1.61 4.28 -2.00
N ASN A 42 2.91 4.40 -1.74
CA ASN A 42 3.43 5.12 -0.58
C ASN A 42 3.03 6.60 -0.60
N THR A 43 3.05 7.22 -1.76
CA THR A 43 2.61 8.62 -1.96
C THR A 43 1.10 8.76 -1.68
N LEU A 44 0.28 7.82 -2.15
CA LEU A 44 -1.17 7.80 -1.87
C LEU A 44 -1.48 7.60 -0.38
N VAL A 45 -0.71 6.75 0.32
CA VAL A 45 -0.82 6.62 1.79
C VAL A 45 -0.50 7.95 2.47
N GLY A 46 0.52 8.67 1.99
CA GLY A 46 0.84 10.03 2.45
C GLY A 46 -0.33 11.01 2.24
N TRP A 47 -0.99 10.92 1.09
CA TRP A 47 -2.16 11.74 0.78
C TRP A 47 -3.37 11.41 1.69
N CYS A 48 -3.60 10.13 1.99
CA CYS A 48 -4.58 9.71 3.00
C CYS A 48 -4.22 10.25 4.39
N LYS A 49 -2.94 10.17 4.78
CA LYS A 49 -2.46 10.65 6.08
C LYS A 49 -2.71 12.15 6.27
N VAL A 50 -2.53 12.97 5.24
CA VAL A 50 -2.83 14.42 5.27
C VAL A 50 -4.33 14.68 5.43
N ALA A 51 -5.19 13.90 4.79
CA ALA A 51 -6.64 14.05 4.88
C ALA A 51 -7.25 13.46 6.15
N CYS A 52 -6.50 12.63 6.87
CA CYS A 52 -6.97 12.00 8.09
C CYS A 52 -7.17 13.05 9.20
N PRO A 53 -8.34 13.12 9.85
CA PRO A 53 -8.54 13.99 11.01
C PRO A 53 -7.54 13.72 12.13
N GLU A 54 -7.13 14.77 12.87
CA GLU A 54 -6.11 14.65 13.93
C GLU A 54 -6.57 13.74 15.07
N ASP A 55 -7.85 13.76 15.38
CA ASP A 55 -8.49 13.02 16.47
C ASP A 55 -9.03 11.65 16.05
N PHE A 56 -8.84 11.23 14.79
CA PHE A 56 -9.34 9.96 14.31
C PHE A 56 -8.52 8.78 14.87
N GLN A 57 -9.13 8.06 15.81
CA GLN A 57 -8.52 6.92 16.52
C GLN A 57 -8.98 5.58 15.95
N ILE A 58 -8.11 4.57 16.03
CA ILE A 58 -8.40 3.17 15.76
C ILE A 58 -7.98 2.39 17.01
N GLY A 59 -8.95 2.09 17.88
CA GLY A 59 -8.64 1.68 19.24
C GLY A 59 -7.85 2.78 19.96
N GLU A 60 -6.71 2.44 20.53
CA GLU A 60 -5.83 3.37 21.24
C GLU A 60 -4.83 4.09 20.33
N GLN A 61 -4.78 3.77 19.03
CA GLN A 61 -3.81 4.33 18.11
C GLN A 61 -4.43 5.39 17.20
N GLN A 62 -3.72 6.50 17.01
CA GLN A 62 -4.07 7.48 15.98
C GLN A 62 -3.94 6.89 14.57
N CYS A 63 -4.95 7.11 13.74
CA CYS A 63 -4.96 6.66 12.35
C CYS A 63 -3.77 7.23 11.56
N LYS A 64 -3.38 8.48 11.76
CA LYS A 64 -2.19 9.09 11.15
C LYS A 64 -0.91 8.30 11.47
N LYS A 65 -0.77 7.80 12.70
CA LYS A 65 0.37 6.99 13.10
C LYS A 65 0.35 5.62 12.43
N LEU A 66 -0.83 5.00 12.31
CA LEU A 66 -0.98 3.76 11.56
C LEU A 66 -0.56 3.94 10.09
N LEU A 67 -1.06 4.98 9.43
CA LEU A 67 -0.71 5.29 8.03
C LEU A 67 0.79 5.59 7.86
N HIS A 68 1.41 6.26 8.84
CA HIS A 68 2.86 6.46 8.83
C HIS A 68 3.64 5.14 8.94
N ASN A 69 3.23 4.25 9.83
CA ASN A 69 3.85 2.93 9.95
C ASN A 69 3.71 2.11 8.64
N VAL A 70 2.58 2.24 7.94
CA VAL A 70 2.40 1.62 6.62
C VAL A 70 3.43 2.18 5.61
N GLN A 71 3.69 3.49 5.62
CA GLN A 71 4.70 4.10 4.77
C GLN A 71 6.11 3.57 5.06
N ASP A 72 6.48 3.40 6.34
CA ASP A 72 7.77 2.84 6.75
C ASP A 72 7.94 1.38 6.27
N HIS A 73 6.88 0.57 6.37
CA HIS A 73 6.91 -0.79 5.83
C HIS A 73 6.95 -0.83 4.30
N LEU A 74 6.28 0.09 3.62
CA LEU A 74 6.40 0.22 2.16
C LEU A 74 7.84 0.58 1.74
N PHE A 75 8.54 1.47 2.46
CA PHE A 75 9.96 1.70 2.26
C PHE A 75 10.81 0.46 2.51
N THR A 76 10.45 -0.35 3.51
CA THR A 76 11.13 -1.63 3.78
C THR A 76 10.97 -2.59 2.60
N ILE A 77 9.76 -2.72 2.03
CA ILE A 77 9.50 -3.55 0.84
C ILE A 77 10.25 -3.00 -0.39
N GLN A 78 10.26 -1.67 -0.59
CA GLN A 78 11.04 -1.05 -1.67
C GLN A 78 12.54 -1.36 -1.54
N ALA A 79 13.09 -1.30 -0.32
CA ALA A 79 14.49 -1.64 -0.06
C ALA A 79 14.78 -3.13 -0.36
N GLU A 80 13.89 -4.05 0.03
CA GLU A 80 13.98 -5.47 -0.29
C GLU A 80 13.96 -5.71 -1.81
N VAL A 81 13.00 -5.12 -2.51
CA VAL A 81 12.89 -5.21 -3.99
C VAL A 81 14.14 -4.61 -4.67
N ALA A 82 14.73 -3.55 -4.11
CA ALA A 82 15.96 -2.97 -4.61
C ALA A 82 17.22 -3.80 -4.27
N GLY A 83 17.10 -4.91 -3.52
CA GLY A 83 18.19 -5.83 -3.20
C GLY A 83 18.86 -5.58 -1.85
N ALA A 84 18.32 -4.72 -0.99
CA ALA A 84 18.83 -4.58 0.36
C ALA A 84 18.38 -5.78 1.23
N PRO A 85 19.19 -6.21 2.23
CA PRO A 85 18.84 -7.31 3.13
C PRO A 85 17.82 -6.85 4.20
N LYS A 86 16.64 -6.48 3.75
CA LYS A 86 15.53 -6.00 4.57
C LYS A 86 14.24 -6.70 4.16
N PHE A 87 13.33 -6.89 5.10
CA PHE A 87 11.99 -7.43 4.88
C PHE A 87 11.07 -6.97 6.00
N VAL A 88 9.77 -7.00 5.77
CA VAL A 88 8.77 -6.69 6.80
C VAL A 88 8.72 -7.85 7.81
N PRO A 89 8.84 -7.60 9.13
CA PRO A 89 8.74 -8.63 10.14
C PRO A 89 7.37 -9.32 10.13
N GLN A 90 7.33 -10.62 10.44
CA GLN A 90 6.07 -11.36 10.54
C GLN A 90 5.13 -10.77 11.61
N SER A 91 5.68 -10.27 12.72
CA SER A 91 4.92 -9.57 13.76
C SER A 91 4.13 -8.37 13.22
N SER A 92 4.69 -7.64 12.24
CA SER A 92 3.98 -6.50 11.62
C SER A 92 2.79 -6.94 10.75
N VAL A 93 2.86 -8.13 10.14
CA VAL A 93 1.73 -8.74 9.42
C VAL A 93 0.62 -9.12 10.40
N GLU A 94 0.99 -9.70 11.54
CA GLU A 94 0.06 -10.11 12.60
C GLU A 94 -0.61 -8.90 13.25
N GLU A 95 0.16 -7.87 13.58
CA GLU A 95 -0.37 -6.61 14.10
C GLU A 95 -1.35 -5.95 13.13
N LEU A 96 -1.02 -5.90 11.84
CA LEU A 96 -1.90 -5.33 10.82
C LEU A 96 -3.20 -6.12 10.70
N SER A 97 -3.11 -7.46 10.72
CA SER A 97 -4.27 -8.36 10.70
C SER A 97 -5.17 -8.16 11.93
N ALA A 98 -4.57 -8.06 13.12
CA ALA A 98 -5.31 -7.80 14.36
C ALA A 98 -6.06 -6.45 14.31
N ARG A 99 -5.44 -5.40 13.74
CA ARG A 99 -6.08 -4.09 13.58
C ARG A 99 -7.27 -4.14 12.62
N ILE A 100 -7.14 -4.83 11.48
CA ILE A 100 -8.24 -5.03 10.53
C ILE A 100 -9.41 -5.71 11.23
N ASN A 101 -9.14 -6.80 11.95
CA ASN A 101 -10.17 -7.55 12.69
C ASN A 101 -10.84 -6.70 13.79
N ASN A 102 -10.10 -5.80 14.44
CA ASN A 102 -10.68 -4.90 15.44
C ASN A 102 -11.57 -3.83 14.80
N ILE A 103 -11.19 -3.28 13.65
CA ILE A 103 -12.06 -2.37 12.89
C ILE A 103 -13.34 -3.10 12.46
N GLU A 104 -13.23 -4.33 11.98
CA GLU A 104 -14.37 -5.12 11.51
C GLU A 104 -15.43 -5.34 12.61
N LYS A 105 -15.01 -5.51 13.87
CA LYS A 105 -15.93 -5.66 15.02
C LYS A 105 -16.78 -4.41 15.30
N GLU A 106 -16.33 -3.24 14.87
CA GLU A 106 -17.06 -1.97 15.03
C GLU A 106 -18.07 -1.74 13.89
N LEU A 107 -17.96 -2.50 12.80
CA LEU A 107 -18.70 -2.28 11.57
C LEU A 107 -19.89 -3.24 11.42
N PRO A 108 -20.97 -2.82 10.75
CA PRO A 108 -22.02 -3.72 10.32
C PRO A 108 -21.49 -4.83 9.40
N GLU A 109 -22.12 -6.00 9.47
CA GLU A 109 -21.76 -7.14 8.60
C GLU A 109 -21.83 -6.78 7.11
N ILE A 110 -20.82 -7.23 6.34
CA ILE A 110 -20.78 -7.05 4.89
C ILE A 110 -21.70 -8.09 4.22
N LYS A 111 -22.76 -7.62 3.56
CA LYS A 111 -23.70 -8.48 2.81
C LYS A 111 -23.60 -8.30 1.30
N THR A 112 -22.94 -7.23 0.85
CA THR A 112 -22.80 -6.90 -0.57
C THR A 112 -21.59 -6.01 -0.80
N PHE A 113 -21.27 -5.74 -2.07
CA PHE A 113 -20.30 -4.70 -2.42
C PHE A 113 -20.93 -3.32 -2.26
N PHE A 114 -20.10 -2.30 -2.04
CA PHE A 114 -20.53 -0.91 -1.97
C PHE A 114 -19.86 -0.08 -3.06
N VAL A 115 -20.59 0.91 -3.55
CA VAL A 115 -20.04 1.91 -4.48
C VAL A 115 -19.00 2.74 -3.71
N PRO A 116 -17.75 2.87 -4.25
CA PRO A 116 -16.71 3.65 -3.60
C PRO A 116 -17.09 5.12 -3.41
N GLY A 117 -16.59 5.73 -2.34
CA GLY A 117 -16.83 7.13 -2.02
C GLY A 117 -17.49 7.29 -0.66
N GLY A 118 -17.92 8.51 -0.39
CA GLY A 118 -18.48 8.92 0.89
C GLY A 118 -18.05 10.35 1.19
N ASN A 119 -17.01 10.53 1.98
CA ASN A 119 -16.35 11.82 2.14
C ASN A 119 -14.96 11.81 1.46
N GLU A 120 -14.26 12.94 1.54
CA GLU A 120 -12.97 13.11 0.88
C GLU A 120 -11.92 12.11 1.41
N PHE A 121 -11.89 11.85 2.72
CA PHE A 121 -10.92 10.92 3.30
C PHE A 121 -11.23 9.46 2.89
N SER A 122 -12.48 9.02 2.95
CA SER A 122 -12.87 7.68 2.53
C SER A 122 -12.65 7.45 1.03
N ALA A 123 -12.90 8.45 0.19
CA ALA A 123 -12.63 8.37 -1.25
C ALA A 123 -11.14 8.21 -1.57
N ARG A 124 -10.24 8.89 -0.82
CA ARG A 124 -8.78 8.72 -0.94
C ARG A 124 -8.35 7.32 -0.52
N LEU A 125 -8.93 6.79 0.56
CA LEU A 125 -8.68 5.41 1.01
C LEU A 125 -9.12 4.38 -0.04
N ASP A 126 -10.24 4.60 -0.74
CA ASP A 126 -10.71 3.73 -1.82
C ASP A 126 -9.75 3.70 -3.02
N ILE A 127 -9.23 4.85 -3.45
CA ILE A 127 -8.19 4.91 -4.49
C ILE A 127 -6.95 4.15 -4.02
N THR A 128 -6.51 4.40 -2.79
CA THR A 128 -5.32 3.75 -2.21
C THR A 128 -5.50 2.24 -2.11
N ARG A 129 -6.71 1.76 -1.77
CA ARG A 129 -7.08 0.34 -1.80
C ARG A 129 -6.95 -0.27 -3.20
N ALA A 130 -7.44 0.41 -4.22
CA ALA A 130 -7.38 -0.09 -5.59
C ALA A 130 -5.92 -0.17 -6.09
N VAL A 131 -5.10 0.84 -5.76
CA VAL A 131 -3.67 0.86 -6.08
C VAL A 131 -2.90 -0.19 -5.30
N SER A 132 -3.20 -0.42 -4.00
CA SER A 132 -2.54 -1.46 -3.20
C SER A 132 -2.72 -2.85 -3.81
N ARG A 133 -3.90 -3.17 -4.35
CA ARG A 133 -4.15 -4.44 -5.08
C ARG A 133 -3.33 -4.54 -6.37
N ARG A 134 -3.13 -3.43 -7.09
CA ARG A 134 -2.26 -3.40 -8.27
C ARG A 134 -0.81 -3.62 -7.88
N THR A 135 -0.35 -2.97 -6.82
CA THR A 135 1.01 -3.11 -6.27
C THR A 135 1.28 -4.54 -5.81
N GLU A 136 0.36 -5.16 -5.08
CA GLU A 136 0.44 -6.56 -4.67
C GLU A 136 0.63 -7.49 -5.88
N ARG A 137 -0.19 -7.34 -6.92
CA ARG A 137 -0.04 -8.18 -8.13
C ARG A 137 1.32 -7.99 -8.81
N ARG A 138 1.89 -6.77 -8.81
CA ARG A 138 3.24 -6.52 -9.34
C ARG A 138 4.34 -7.19 -8.49
N LEU A 139 4.20 -7.19 -7.17
CA LEU A 139 5.10 -7.91 -6.26
C LEU A 139 5.05 -9.43 -6.51
N VAL A 140 3.85 -9.99 -6.67
CA VAL A 140 3.67 -11.41 -6.98
C VAL A 140 4.31 -11.76 -8.32
N THR A 141 3.99 -11.00 -9.38
CA THR A 141 4.58 -11.21 -10.72
C THR A 141 6.11 -11.15 -10.68
N LEU A 142 6.68 -10.18 -9.98
CA LEU A 142 8.13 -10.04 -9.84
C LEU A 142 8.75 -11.24 -9.11
N HIS A 143 8.12 -11.72 -8.04
CA HIS A 143 8.59 -12.88 -7.29
C HIS A 143 8.53 -14.17 -8.14
N GLU A 144 7.40 -14.39 -8.83
CA GLU A 144 7.16 -15.58 -9.67
C GLU A 144 8.04 -15.61 -10.91
N SER A 145 8.44 -14.45 -11.47
CA SER A 145 9.37 -14.38 -12.61
C SER A 145 10.79 -14.82 -12.26
N GLY A 146 11.12 -14.88 -10.96
CA GLY A 146 12.47 -15.17 -10.48
C GLY A 146 13.46 -14.01 -10.62
N GLU A 147 13.06 -12.86 -11.19
CA GLU A 147 13.94 -11.68 -11.28
C GLU A 147 14.32 -11.14 -9.89
N ARG A 148 13.40 -11.23 -8.92
CA ARG A 148 13.62 -10.82 -7.54
C ARG A 148 12.83 -11.68 -6.57
N SER A 149 13.50 -12.32 -5.63
CA SER A 149 12.82 -12.97 -4.51
C SER A 149 12.32 -11.92 -3.53
N VAL A 150 11.05 -11.98 -3.18
CA VAL A 150 10.41 -11.14 -2.15
C VAL A 150 9.96 -12.06 -1.02
N SER A 151 10.26 -11.72 0.23
CA SER A 151 9.93 -12.54 1.39
C SER A 151 8.42 -12.79 1.51
N GLU A 152 8.05 -13.89 2.13
CA GLU A 152 6.66 -14.26 2.37
C GLU A 152 5.95 -13.20 3.22
N SER A 153 6.61 -12.71 4.28
CA SER A 153 6.06 -11.69 5.17
C SER A 153 5.82 -10.36 4.46
N SER A 154 6.72 -9.90 3.57
CA SER A 154 6.51 -8.69 2.79
C SER A 154 5.35 -8.81 1.80
N ARG A 155 5.21 -9.98 1.14
CA ARG A 155 4.07 -10.27 0.26
C ARG A 155 2.76 -10.35 1.05
N ALA A 156 2.77 -11.02 2.21
CA ALA A 156 1.62 -11.09 3.10
C ALA A 156 1.20 -9.71 3.61
N TYR A 157 2.17 -8.85 3.98
CA TYR A 157 1.90 -7.48 4.39
C TYR A 157 1.24 -6.68 3.26
N ALA A 158 1.79 -6.73 2.04
CA ALA A 158 1.21 -6.06 0.87
C ALA A 158 -0.23 -6.52 0.58
N ASN A 159 -0.50 -7.82 0.72
CA ASN A 159 -1.85 -8.38 0.58
C ASN A 159 -2.83 -7.81 1.62
N ARG A 160 -2.41 -7.64 2.88
CA ARG A 160 -3.23 -7.07 3.96
C ARG A 160 -3.58 -5.60 3.76
N LEU A 161 -2.77 -4.83 3.01
CA LEU A 161 -3.00 -3.39 2.81
C LEU A 161 -4.36 -3.11 2.16
N SER A 162 -4.77 -3.91 1.19
CA SER A 162 -6.08 -3.70 0.55
C SER A 162 -7.25 -3.91 1.51
N SER A 163 -7.13 -4.87 2.41
CA SER A 163 -8.11 -5.11 3.48
C SER A 163 -8.11 -3.98 4.51
N LEU A 164 -6.92 -3.47 4.89
CA LEU A 164 -6.81 -2.32 5.79
C LEU A 164 -7.52 -1.10 5.21
N PHE A 165 -7.20 -0.71 3.97
CA PHE A 165 -7.80 0.49 3.37
C PHE A 165 -9.30 0.35 3.19
N TYR A 166 -9.80 -0.85 2.87
CA TYR A 166 -11.23 -1.11 2.82
C TYR A 166 -11.90 -0.97 4.19
N ALA A 167 -11.31 -1.57 5.23
CA ALA A 167 -11.80 -1.45 6.59
C ALA A 167 -11.80 0.01 7.07
N LEU A 168 -10.74 0.78 6.77
CA LEU A 168 -10.66 2.20 7.09
C LEU A 168 -11.70 3.03 6.34
N THR A 169 -11.92 2.78 5.05
CA THR A 169 -12.98 3.45 4.26
C THR A 169 -14.33 3.27 4.92
N ARG A 170 -14.69 2.03 5.27
CA ARG A 170 -15.95 1.73 5.92
C ARG A 170 -16.06 2.37 7.30
N LEU A 171 -14.99 2.32 8.09
CA LEU A 171 -14.97 2.93 9.42
C LEU A 171 -15.17 4.45 9.35
N VAL A 172 -14.53 5.11 8.38
CA VAL A 172 -14.70 6.55 8.14
C VAL A 172 -16.15 6.88 7.77
N ASN A 173 -16.74 6.12 6.85
CA ASN A 173 -18.13 6.31 6.45
C ASN A 173 -19.10 6.04 7.62
N HIS A 174 -18.91 4.93 8.34
CA HIS A 174 -19.74 4.54 9.47
C HIS A 174 -19.75 5.61 10.57
N ARG A 175 -18.59 6.12 10.96
CA ARG A 175 -18.48 7.15 12.01
C ARG A 175 -18.95 8.53 11.56
N ALA A 176 -19.08 8.76 10.26
CA ALA A 176 -19.64 9.98 9.68
C ALA A 176 -21.13 9.85 9.31
N ASP A 177 -21.80 8.77 9.71
CA ASP A 177 -23.21 8.45 9.35
C ASP A 177 -23.48 8.49 7.84
N ILE A 178 -22.46 8.16 7.03
CA ILE A 178 -22.58 8.07 5.57
C ILE A 178 -23.08 6.68 5.19
N ALA A 179 -24.23 6.61 4.53
CA ALA A 179 -24.79 5.36 4.05
C ALA A 179 -23.94 4.75 2.95
N GLU A 180 -23.53 3.49 3.13
CA GLU A 180 -22.87 2.69 2.11
C GLU A 180 -23.92 2.17 1.11
N VAL A 181 -23.83 2.57 -0.16
CA VAL A 181 -24.82 2.26 -1.20
C VAL A 181 -24.33 1.06 -2.02
N PRO A 182 -25.13 -0.03 -2.12
CA PRO A 182 -24.80 -1.13 -3.00
C PRO A 182 -24.91 -0.72 -4.48
N PRO A 183 -24.15 -1.36 -5.40
CA PRO A 183 -24.29 -1.11 -6.81
C PRO A 183 -25.69 -1.54 -7.30
N ALA A 184 -26.33 -0.69 -8.08
CA ALA A 184 -27.60 -1.02 -8.74
C ALA A 184 -27.28 -1.83 -10.02
N TYR A 185 -27.38 -3.15 -9.95
CA TYR A 185 -27.37 -3.99 -11.15
C TYR A 185 -28.74 -3.88 -11.82
N LYS A 186 -28.78 -3.37 -13.05
CA LYS A 186 -29.99 -3.47 -13.86
C LYS A 186 -30.16 -4.95 -14.23
N ASP A 187 -31.30 -5.53 -13.92
CA ASP A 187 -31.68 -6.84 -14.43
C ASP A 187 -31.59 -6.79 -15.95
N GLN A 188 -30.76 -7.68 -16.54
CA GLN A 188 -30.62 -7.83 -17.99
C GLN A 188 -31.72 -8.74 -18.50
#